data_213497825a20f6cd822fbeafee09d8b9
#
_entry.id   213497825a20f6cd822fbeafee09d8b9
#
_cell.length_a   1.000
_cell.length_b   1.000
_cell.length_c   1.000
_cell.angle_alpha   90.00
_cell.angle_beta   90.00
_cell.angle_gamma   90.00
#
_symmetry.space_group_name_H-M   'P 1'
#
loop_
_entity.id
_entity.type
_entity.pdbx_description
1 polymer ?
#
loop_
_entity_poly.entity_id
_entity_poly.type
_entity_poly.pdbx_seq_one_letter_code
_entity_poly.pdbx_strand_id
1 'polypeptide(L)'
;MKRILIFTALLAAVACENEIPYDFGEAGPKLMVTGFLYAGAAEQTVNVSLSEGGTVSGVGDATVRCYVNGTLAATASAHSDDKARAAHYHQLPVRFSADFDTGDVVVLEVEADGYKASTPELTVPHKPIVEKTDTTYTTVTHTDWSEEVLRFTVDMTDRKGEDNWYALNLVKEVTGTFSFEDGRPDIPVVRRSYPTISHSSLTDPILLDGNMALTDVDLDIMDYMDYLGDGRFETFSDQLFRDGPARLVFDSSRQYYYPGADSDYLFDLLIRSYGVGSDGFVPWPTSDEISLSVEVQVHGCSKDAYLYLRALHTVRSNGYNPVLTEPVTIPGNIIGGIGFVDVLNTSAVRIGLPEN
;
A
#
# COMPACT_ATOMS: atom_id res chain seq x y z
N MET A 1 -39.33 48.70 -12.44
CA MET A 1 -39.27 47.23 -12.29
C MET A 1 -38.84 46.48 -13.55
N LYS A 2 -39.35 46.76 -14.75
CA LYS A 2 -38.96 46.07 -16.02
C LYS A 2 -37.45 46.19 -16.38
N ARG A 3 -36.78 47.30 -16.03
CA ARG A 3 -35.37 47.52 -16.35
C ARG A 3 -34.40 46.77 -15.42
N ILE A 4 -34.82 46.45 -14.21
CA ILE A 4 -34.04 45.67 -13.24
C ILE A 4 -34.05 44.16 -13.62
N LEU A 5 -35.18 43.68 -14.13
CA LEU A 5 -35.32 42.28 -14.58
C LEU A 5 -34.45 41.96 -15.83
N ILE A 6 -34.22 42.95 -16.70
CA ILE A 6 -33.34 42.75 -17.87
C ILE A 6 -31.85 42.70 -17.45
N PHE A 7 -31.47 43.47 -16.42
CA PHE A 7 -30.09 43.44 -15.92
C PHE A 7 -29.75 42.13 -15.16
N THR A 8 -30.73 41.57 -14.45
CA THR A 8 -30.55 40.27 -13.77
C THR A 8 -30.49 39.10 -14.76
N ALA A 9 -31.24 39.18 -15.88
CA ALA A 9 -31.20 38.18 -16.94
C ALA A 9 -29.89 38.22 -17.76
N LEU A 10 -29.25 39.39 -17.90
CA LEU A 10 -27.94 39.51 -18.57
C LEU A 10 -26.79 39.00 -17.70
N LEU A 11 -26.89 39.08 -16.37
CA LEU A 11 -25.88 38.54 -15.46
C LEU A 11 -25.92 37.01 -15.38
N ALA A 12 -27.07 36.40 -15.63
CA ALA A 12 -27.19 34.92 -15.65
C ALA A 12 -26.66 34.31 -16.97
N ALA A 13 -26.45 35.10 -18.02
CA ALA A 13 -25.93 34.60 -19.31
C ALA A 13 -24.41 34.65 -19.42
N VAL A 14 -23.69 35.09 -18.38
CA VAL A 14 -22.21 35.13 -18.33
C VAL A 14 -21.65 34.05 -17.40
N ALA A 15 -22.48 33.12 -16.91
CA ALA A 15 -21.98 31.85 -16.41
C ALA A 15 -21.59 31.00 -17.65
N CYS A 16 -20.55 31.43 -18.35
CA CYS A 16 -19.80 30.54 -19.22
C CYS A 16 -19.25 29.45 -18.34
N GLU A 17 -19.81 28.25 -18.41
CA GLU A 17 -19.06 27.05 -18.19
C GLU A 17 -17.88 27.10 -19.17
N ASN A 18 -16.74 27.59 -18.73
CA ASN A 18 -15.48 27.25 -19.35
C ASN A 18 -15.30 25.76 -19.04
N GLU A 19 -15.93 24.89 -19.81
CA GLU A 19 -15.38 23.59 -20.04
C GLU A 19 -13.97 23.86 -20.59
N ILE A 20 -12.96 23.80 -19.72
CA ILE A 20 -11.60 23.68 -20.20
C ILE A 20 -11.62 22.34 -20.92
N PRO A 21 -11.52 22.32 -22.28
CA PRO A 21 -11.43 21.05 -22.99
C PRO A 21 -10.18 20.37 -22.43
N TYR A 22 -10.37 19.41 -21.55
CA TYR A 22 -9.30 18.56 -21.09
C TYR A 22 -8.97 17.69 -22.29
N ASP A 23 -8.02 18.18 -23.07
CA ASP A 23 -7.47 17.41 -24.18
C ASP A 23 -6.64 16.30 -23.54
N PHE A 24 -7.24 15.15 -23.39
CA PHE A 24 -6.52 13.92 -23.00
C PHE A 24 -5.43 13.59 -23.98
N GLY A 25 -5.18 14.44 -25.01
CA GLY A 25 -4.29 14.16 -26.13
C GLY A 25 -4.43 12.71 -26.56
N GLU A 26 -4.31 12.36 -27.76
CA GLU A 26 -4.18 10.95 -28.18
C GLU A 26 -2.85 10.39 -27.65
N ALA A 27 -2.73 10.33 -26.32
CA ALA A 27 -1.62 9.64 -25.69
C ALA A 27 -1.85 8.16 -25.96
N GLY A 28 -1.12 7.62 -26.91
CA GLY A 28 -1.13 6.19 -27.19
C GLY A 28 -0.88 5.36 -25.93
N PRO A 29 -1.07 4.06 -26.02
CA PRO A 29 -0.87 3.17 -24.87
C PRO A 29 0.49 3.39 -24.19
N LYS A 30 0.51 3.36 -22.87
CA LYS A 30 1.71 3.50 -22.05
C LYS A 30 1.84 2.33 -21.09
N LEU A 31 3.06 1.83 -20.91
CA LEU A 31 3.32 0.90 -19.81
C LEU A 31 3.03 1.58 -18.48
N MET A 32 2.29 0.88 -17.65
CA MET A 32 2.13 1.21 -16.23
C MET A 32 3.01 0.25 -15.43
N VAL A 33 3.97 0.81 -14.71
CA VAL A 33 4.91 0.05 -13.87
C VAL A 33 4.78 0.53 -12.44
N THR A 34 4.49 -0.39 -11.52
CA THR A 34 4.29 -0.06 -10.11
C THR A 34 4.98 -1.07 -9.20
N GLY A 35 5.49 -0.61 -8.07
CA GLY A 35 6.05 -1.47 -7.04
C GLY A 35 6.99 -0.76 -6.08
N PHE A 36 7.18 -1.38 -4.92
CA PHE A 36 8.27 -1.03 -4.03
C PHE A 36 9.26 -2.19 -3.98
N LEU A 37 10.52 -1.85 -4.18
CA LEU A 37 11.65 -2.77 -4.00
C LEU A 37 12.14 -2.64 -2.56
N TYR A 38 12.69 -3.71 -2.00
CA TYR A 38 13.11 -3.73 -0.61
C TYR A 38 14.59 -4.09 -0.50
N ALA A 39 15.38 -3.20 0.09
CA ALA A 39 16.77 -3.47 0.37
C ALA A 39 16.91 -4.69 1.31
N GLY A 40 17.83 -5.59 0.99
CA GLY A 40 18.06 -6.84 1.73
C GLY A 40 16.98 -7.92 1.55
N ALA A 41 15.99 -7.73 0.65
CA ALA A 41 15.03 -8.78 0.32
C ALA A 41 15.59 -9.68 -0.80
N ALA A 42 15.42 -10.99 -0.63
CA ALA A 42 15.93 -11.97 -1.60
C ALA A 42 15.19 -11.93 -2.95
N GLU A 43 13.93 -11.52 -2.95
CA GLU A 43 13.08 -11.42 -4.14
C GLU A 43 12.45 -10.03 -4.21
N GLN A 44 12.47 -9.45 -5.39
CA GLN A 44 11.83 -8.19 -5.73
C GLN A 44 10.65 -8.44 -6.67
N THR A 45 9.63 -7.59 -6.60
CA THR A 45 8.47 -7.69 -7.49
C THR A 45 8.10 -6.31 -8.02
N VAL A 46 7.88 -6.22 -9.33
CA VAL A 46 7.23 -5.07 -9.96
C VAL A 46 6.03 -5.56 -10.76
N ASN A 47 4.97 -4.75 -10.78
CA ASN A 47 3.75 -5.05 -11.51
C ASN A 47 3.74 -4.26 -12.83
N VAL A 48 3.42 -4.94 -13.92
CA VAL A 48 3.40 -4.36 -15.26
C VAL A 48 2.01 -4.51 -15.87
N SER A 49 1.47 -3.41 -16.39
CA SER A 49 0.21 -3.37 -17.12
C SER A 49 0.28 -2.32 -18.22
N LEU A 50 -0.78 -2.19 -19.01
CA LEU A 50 -0.89 -1.20 -20.08
C LEU A 50 -2.04 -0.24 -19.74
N SER A 51 -1.80 1.06 -19.86
CA SER A 51 -2.84 2.08 -19.72
C SER A 51 -3.12 2.69 -21.08
N GLU A 52 -4.40 2.69 -21.48
CA GLU A 52 -4.87 3.26 -22.74
C GLU A 52 -6.25 3.91 -22.52
N GLY A 53 -6.38 5.18 -22.89
CA GLY A 53 -7.65 5.90 -22.83
C GLY A 53 -8.32 5.93 -21.45
N GLY A 54 -7.54 5.92 -20.37
CA GLY A 54 -8.05 5.90 -18.98
C GLY A 54 -8.43 4.52 -18.46
N THR A 55 -8.19 3.46 -19.23
CA THR A 55 -8.38 2.07 -18.81
C THR A 55 -7.04 1.39 -18.56
N VAL A 56 -7.01 0.41 -17.66
CA VAL A 56 -5.84 -0.43 -17.42
C VAL A 56 -6.14 -1.84 -17.91
N SER A 57 -5.24 -2.39 -18.72
CA SER A 57 -5.33 -3.75 -19.25
C SER A 57 -4.05 -4.53 -18.95
N GLY A 58 -4.15 -5.87 -19.00
CA GLY A 58 -2.99 -6.75 -18.83
C GLY A 58 -2.07 -6.73 -20.04
N VAL A 59 -0.78 -7.00 -19.80
CA VAL A 59 0.22 -7.30 -20.82
C VAL A 59 0.40 -8.81 -20.97
N GLY A 60 0.83 -9.27 -22.17
CA GLY A 60 1.08 -10.69 -22.44
C GLY A 60 2.41 -11.17 -21.89
N ASP A 61 3.47 -10.47 -22.26
CA ASP A 61 4.83 -10.75 -21.87
C ASP A 61 5.47 -9.50 -21.31
N ALA A 62 6.19 -9.63 -20.22
CA ALA A 62 6.99 -8.54 -19.67
C ALA A 62 8.38 -9.03 -19.30
N THR A 63 9.38 -8.21 -19.59
CA THR A 63 10.77 -8.42 -19.18
C THR A 63 11.24 -7.22 -18.39
N VAL A 64 11.86 -7.48 -17.24
CA VAL A 64 12.48 -6.49 -16.37
C VAL A 64 13.98 -6.74 -16.30
N ARG A 65 14.79 -5.70 -16.51
CA ARG A 65 16.23 -5.69 -16.24
C ARG A 65 16.49 -4.76 -15.10
N CYS A 66 17.17 -5.26 -14.08
CA CYS A 66 17.58 -4.50 -12.91
C CYS A 66 19.07 -4.22 -12.96
N TYR A 67 19.43 -2.96 -12.88
CA TYR A 67 20.82 -2.51 -12.77
C TYR A 67 21.06 -1.97 -11.37
N VAL A 68 22.19 -2.33 -10.79
CA VAL A 68 22.68 -1.81 -9.53
C VAL A 68 24.04 -1.16 -9.77
N ASN A 69 24.16 0.12 -9.45
CA ASN A 69 25.37 0.92 -9.70
C ASN A 69 25.84 0.84 -11.17
N GLY A 70 24.89 0.87 -12.10
CA GLY A 70 25.13 0.77 -13.54
C GLY A 70 25.49 -0.63 -14.06
N THR A 71 25.52 -1.65 -13.20
CA THR A 71 25.82 -3.03 -13.58
C THR A 71 24.52 -3.85 -13.62
N LEU A 72 24.29 -4.62 -14.69
CA LEU A 72 23.13 -5.51 -14.77
C LEU A 72 23.22 -6.60 -13.69
N ALA A 73 22.32 -6.50 -12.71
CA ALA A 73 22.25 -7.44 -11.59
C ALA A 73 21.26 -8.58 -11.84
N ALA A 74 20.14 -8.29 -12.51
CA ALA A 74 19.11 -9.31 -12.78
C ALA A 74 18.38 -9.05 -14.10
N THR A 75 17.88 -10.13 -14.70
CA THR A 75 16.90 -10.09 -15.78
C THR A 75 15.84 -11.14 -15.49
N ALA A 76 14.57 -10.74 -15.54
CA ALA A 76 13.46 -11.66 -15.36
C ALA A 76 12.35 -11.39 -16.38
N SER A 77 11.61 -12.43 -16.73
CA SER A 77 10.46 -12.34 -17.61
C SER A 77 9.26 -13.06 -17.00
N ALA A 78 8.08 -12.53 -17.24
CA ALA A 78 6.81 -13.13 -16.86
C ALA A 78 5.88 -13.19 -18.06
N HIS A 79 4.97 -14.16 -18.04
CA HIS A 79 3.96 -14.38 -19.08
C HIS A 79 2.58 -14.46 -18.47
N SER A 80 1.60 -13.89 -19.14
CA SER A 80 0.18 -13.94 -18.79
C SER A 80 -0.62 -14.54 -19.94
N ASP A 81 -1.51 -15.48 -19.62
CA ASP A 81 -2.42 -16.04 -20.63
C ASP A 81 -3.52 -15.03 -21.04
N ASP A 82 -4.19 -15.31 -22.15
CA ASP A 82 -5.22 -14.42 -22.70
C ASP A 82 -6.39 -14.20 -21.75
N LYS A 83 -6.70 -15.18 -20.90
CA LYS A 83 -7.78 -15.07 -19.91
C LYS A 83 -7.40 -14.11 -18.79
N ALA A 84 -6.17 -14.18 -18.32
CA ALA A 84 -5.65 -13.28 -17.31
C ALA A 84 -5.52 -11.84 -17.88
N ARG A 85 -5.05 -11.69 -19.12
CA ARG A 85 -4.97 -10.38 -19.81
C ARG A 85 -6.33 -9.69 -19.96
N ALA A 86 -7.38 -10.46 -20.22
CA ALA A 86 -8.74 -9.95 -20.38
C ALA A 86 -9.40 -9.60 -19.05
N ALA A 87 -8.82 -9.98 -17.91
CA ALA A 87 -9.34 -9.58 -16.62
C ALA A 87 -9.20 -8.05 -16.45
N HIS A 88 -10.27 -7.42 -16.01
CA HIS A 88 -10.23 -5.99 -15.71
C HIS A 88 -9.11 -5.76 -14.67
N TYR A 89 -8.26 -4.76 -14.93
CA TYR A 89 -7.17 -4.39 -14.04
C TYR A 89 -6.10 -5.46 -13.80
N HIS A 90 -5.83 -6.28 -14.75
CA HIS A 90 -4.76 -7.28 -14.62
C HIS A 90 -3.38 -6.61 -14.55
N GLN A 91 -2.64 -6.87 -13.50
CA GLN A 91 -1.23 -6.53 -13.38
C GLN A 91 -0.41 -7.81 -13.47
N LEU A 92 0.59 -7.83 -14.35
CA LEU A 92 1.51 -8.95 -14.48
C LEU A 92 2.68 -8.75 -13.49
N PRO A 93 2.78 -9.54 -12.40
CA PRO A 93 3.91 -9.46 -11.49
C PRO A 93 5.15 -10.07 -12.12
N VAL A 94 6.22 -9.30 -12.24
CA VAL A 94 7.54 -9.76 -12.65
C VAL A 94 8.42 -9.84 -11.41
N ARG A 95 8.87 -11.06 -11.07
CA ARG A 95 9.70 -11.34 -9.91
C ARG A 95 11.15 -11.57 -10.33
N PHE A 96 12.08 -10.99 -9.59
CA PHE A 96 13.51 -11.13 -9.83
C PHE A 96 14.29 -11.09 -8.51
N SER A 97 15.47 -11.69 -8.51
CA SER A 97 16.39 -11.65 -7.37
C SER A 97 17.47 -10.60 -7.64
N ALA A 98 17.49 -9.57 -6.84
CA ALA A 98 18.57 -8.57 -6.79
C ALA A 98 18.70 -8.07 -5.36
N ASP A 99 19.92 -7.92 -4.91
CA ASP A 99 20.24 -7.41 -3.60
C ASP A 99 20.83 -6.01 -3.73
N PHE A 100 20.43 -5.11 -2.84
CA PHE A 100 20.94 -3.75 -2.79
C PHE A 100 21.16 -3.31 -1.36
N ASP A 101 22.26 -2.59 -1.16
CA ASP A 101 22.62 -1.99 0.10
C ASP A 101 22.29 -0.50 0.13
N THR A 102 22.29 0.07 1.33
CA THR A 102 22.15 1.52 1.51
C THR A 102 23.12 2.31 0.64
N GLY A 103 22.61 3.28 -0.10
CA GLY A 103 23.38 4.15 -0.99
C GLY A 103 23.60 3.59 -2.39
N ASP A 104 23.21 2.34 -2.66
CA ASP A 104 23.22 1.82 -4.03
C ASP A 104 22.23 2.59 -4.91
N VAL A 105 22.54 2.66 -6.20
CA VAL A 105 21.70 3.28 -7.23
C VAL A 105 21.07 2.17 -8.06
N VAL A 106 19.75 2.08 -8.04
CA VAL A 106 18.96 1.07 -8.75
C VAL A 106 18.25 1.70 -9.94
N VAL A 107 18.29 1.03 -11.09
CA VAL A 107 17.53 1.40 -12.30
C VAL A 107 16.85 0.16 -12.83
N LEU A 108 15.57 0.29 -13.15
CA LEU A 108 14.83 -0.76 -13.86
C LEU A 108 14.56 -0.32 -15.29
N GLU A 109 14.78 -1.25 -16.24
CA GLU A 109 14.26 -1.18 -17.60
C GLU A 109 13.17 -2.22 -17.76
N VAL A 110 12.01 -1.82 -18.28
CA VAL A 110 10.85 -2.68 -18.48
C VAL A 110 10.46 -2.67 -19.95
N GLU A 111 10.25 -3.84 -20.50
CA GLU A 111 9.76 -4.04 -21.86
C GLU A 111 8.58 -5.01 -21.84
N ALA A 112 7.43 -4.61 -22.40
CA ALA A 112 6.25 -5.46 -22.50
C ALA A 112 5.44 -5.10 -23.74
N ASP A 113 4.99 -6.12 -24.49
CA ASP A 113 4.14 -5.99 -25.69
C ASP A 113 4.65 -4.95 -26.73
N GLY A 114 5.98 -4.79 -26.83
CA GLY A 114 6.63 -3.83 -27.74
C GLY A 114 6.81 -2.41 -27.17
N TYR A 115 6.31 -2.13 -25.99
CA TYR A 115 6.51 -0.87 -25.26
C TYR A 115 7.71 -0.95 -24.33
N LYS A 116 8.31 0.19 -24.04
CA LYS A 116 9.48 0.31 -23.13
C LYS A 116 9.28 1.43 -22.14
N ALA A 117 9.71 1.17 -20.92
CA ALA A 117 9.73 2.16 -19.85
C ALA A 117 10.95 1.93 -18.95
N SER A 118 11.32 2.92 -18.17
CA SER A 118 12.39 2.78 -17.16
C SER A 118 12.08 3.62 -15.93
N THR A 119 12.74 3.29 -14.82
CA THR A 119 12.80 4.19 -13.66
C THR A 119 13.87 5.24 -13.88
N PRO A 120 13.84 6.36 -13.14
CA PRO A 120 15.04 7.16 -12.91
C PRO A 120 16.06 6.38 -12.06
N GLU A 121 17.18 7.01 -11.75
CA GLU A 121 18.09 6.49 -10.72
C GLU A 121 17.41 6.55 -9.34
N LEU A 122 17.23 5.39 -8.72
CA LEU A 122 16.62 5.23 -7.40
C LEU A 122 17.74 4.95 -6.39
N THR A 123 17.98 5.89 -5.49
CA THR A 123 18.99 5.68 -4.43
C THR A 123 18.36 4.94 -3.26
N VAL A 124 18.99 3.84 -2.86
CA VAL A 124 18.55 3.05 -1.69
C VAL A 124 18.69 3.88 -0.42
N PRO A 125 17.60 4.19 0.29
CA PRO A 125 17.65 5.03 1.48
C PRO A 125 18.31 4.31 2.65
N HIS A 126 18.66 5.07 3.67
CA HIS A 126 19.14 4.51 4.93
C HIS A 126 18.08 3.71 5.65
N LYS A 127 18.49 2.63 6.28
CA LYS A 127 17.63 1.84 7.17
C LYS A 127 17.30 2.65 8.43
N PRO A 128 16.01 2.77 8.83
CA PRO A 128 15.62 3.45 10.06
C PRO A 128 16.24 2.81 11.31
N ILE A 129 16.55 3.61 12.30
CA ILE A 129 17.09 3.14 13.59
C ILE A 129 15.92 2.99 14.56
N VAL A 130 15.35 1.79 14.62
CA VAL A 130 14.30 1.41 15.58
C VAL A 130 14.99 0.76 16.78
N GLU A 131 14.81 1.35 17.96
CA GLU A 131 15.47 0.92 19.19
C GLU A 131 14.60 -0.06 19.97
N LYS A 132 13.30 0.22 20.05
CA LYS A 132 12.35 -0.56 20.84
C LYS A 132 10.95 -0.47 20.25
N THR A 133 10.21 -1.55 20.37
CA THR A 133 8.78 -1.58 20.06
C THR A 133 8.05 -2.35 21.16
N ASP A 134 6.96 -1.76 21.66
CA ASP A 134 6.07 -2.36 22.66
C ASP A 134 4.62 -2.35 22.18
N THR A 135 3.80 -3.24 22.75
CA THR A 135 2.36 -3.29 22.50
C THR A 135 1.57 -3.46 23.79
N THR A 136 0.34 -2.92 23.80
CA THR A 136 -0.61 -3.12 24.89
C THR A 136 -2.04 -3.05 24.37
N TYR A 137 -2.94 -3.88 24.91
CA TYR A 137 -4.37 -3.69 24.69
C TYR A 137 -4.88 -2.50 25.48
N THR A 138 -5.72 -1.70 24.88
CA THR A 138 -6.37 -0.57 25.52
C THR A 138 -7.74 -0.30 24.90
N THR A 139 -8.51 0.57 25.52
CA THR A 139 -9.79 1.02 25.01
C THR A 139 -9.69 2.51 24.68
N VAL A 140 -10.03 2.85 23.45
CA VAL A 140 -10.19 4.25 23.02
C VAL A 140 -11.66 4.60 23.10
N THR A 141 -11.96 5.71 23.79
CA THR A 141 -13.34 6.20 23.94
C THR A 141 -13.54 7.40 23.02
N HIS A 142 -14.49 7.30 22.12
CA HIS A 142 -14.99 8.36 21.27
C HIS A 142 -16.25 8.99 21.91
N THR A 143 -16.81 10.00 21.29
CA THR A 143 -17.98 10.72 21.83
C THR A 143 -19.17 9.78 22.10
N ASP A 144 -19.44 8.85 21.18
CA ASP A 144 -20.66 8.01 21.23
C ASP A 144 -20.39 6.50 21.30
N TRP A 145 -19.11 6.08 21.25
CA TRP A 145 -18.72 4.66 21.24
C TRP A 145 -17.32 4.45 21.79
N SER A 146 -16.94 3.21 22.04
CA SER A 146 -15.59 2.84 22.47
C SER A 146 -15.07 1.67 21.63
N GLU A 147 -13.78 1.67 21.36
CA GLU A 147 -13.10 0.66 20.57
C GLU A 147 -11.98 0.02 21.38
N GLU A 148 -11.90 -1.31 21.37
CA GLU A 148 -10.73 -2.02 21.85
C GLU A 148 -9.65 -2.03 20.77
N VAL A 149 -8.47 -1.57 21.12
CA VAL A 149 -7.34 -1.46 20.19
C VAL A 149 -6.09 -2.13 20.75
N LEU A 150 -5.23 -2.56 19.85
CA LEU A 150 -3.85 -2.84 20.14
C LEU A 150 -3.04 -1.57 19.88
N ARG A 151 -2.51 -0.99 20.95
CA ARG A 151 -1.64 0.20 20.91
C ARG A 151 -0.22 -0.21 20.74
N PHE A 152 0.45 0.41 19.79
CA PHE A 152 1.86 0.26 19.49
C PHE A 152 2.64 1.48 19.94
N THR A 153 3.84 1.23 20.45
CA THR A 153 4.82 2.27 20.77
C THR A 153 6.12 1.90 20.09
N VAL A 154 6.68 2.81 19.30
CA VAL A 154 7.93 2.61 18.57
C VAL A 154 8.91 3.71 18.96
N ASP A 155 9.99 3.36 19.66
CA ASP A 155 11.11 4.24 19.93
C ASP A 155 12.11 4.13 18.79
N MET A 156 12.45 5.25 18.17
CA MET A 156 13.41 5.35 17.07
C MET A 156 14.30 6.59 17.23
N THR A 157 15.40 6.59 16.51
CA THR A 157 16.32 7.73 16.46
C THR A 157 16.53 8.13 15.01
N ASP A 158 16.46 9.43 14.77
CA ASP A 158 16.72 10.02 13.47
C ASP A 158 18.22 10.03 13.14
N ARG A 159 18.54 9.93 11.86
CA ARG A 159 19.91 10.00 11.35
C ARG A 159 20.33 11.46 11.21
N LYS A 160 21.44 11.81 11.85
CA LYS A 160 21.91 13.19 11.91
C LYS A 160 22.38 13.74 10.57
N GLY A 161 22.01 14.99 10.31
CA GLY A 161 22.53 15.78 9.21
C GLY A 161 21.89 15.51 7.85
N GLU A 162 20.80 14.77 7.82
CA GLU A 162 20.05 14.42 6.62
C GLU A 162 18.58 14.79 6.81
N ASP A 163 17.86 15.02 5.73
CA ASP A 163 16.40 15.05 5.73
C ASP A 163 15.89 13.63 5.50
N ASN A 164 15.13 13.09 6.42
CA ASN A 164 14.67 11.71 6.36
C ASN A 164 13.16 11.62 6.21
N TRP A 165 12.73 10.69 5.34
CA TRP A 165 11.33 10.37 5.11
C TRP A 165 11.09 8.90 5.43
N TYR A 166 9.93 8.65 6.01
CA TYR A 166 9.60 7.34 6.54
C TYR A 166 8.20 6.90 6.10
N ALA A 167 8.03 5.60 5.98
CA ALA A 167 6.75 4.94 5.88
C ALA A 167 6.63 3.89 6.98
N LEU A 168 5.43 3.70 7.51
CA LEU A 168 5.14 2.77 8.60
C LEU A 168 3.99 1.86 8.17
N ASN A 169 4.14 0.56 8.39
CA ASN A 169 3.02 -0.37 8.27
C ASN A 169 3.08 -1.47 9.32
N LEU A 170 1.98 -2.21 9.42
CA LEU A 170 1.85 -3.41 10.23
C LEU A 170 1.74 -4.61 9.32
N VAL A 171 2.44 -5.68 9.66
CA VAL A 171 2.30 -6.99 9.02
C VAL A 171 1.84 -7.98 10.08
N LYS A 172 0.66 -8.55 9.89
CA LYS A 172 0.17 -9.68 10.67
C LYS A 172 0.55 -10.98 9.95
N GLU A 173 1.19 -11.88 10.65
CA GLU A 173 1.50 -13.22 10.13
C GLU A 173 0.79 -14.27 10.98
N VAL A 174 -0.04 -15.06 10.33
CA VAL A 174 -0.68 -16.24 10.90
C VAL A 174 0.05 -17.46 10.36
N THR A 175 0.59 -18.27 11.26
CA THR A 175 1.28 -19.52 10.89
C THR A 175 0.74 -20.66 11.74
N GLY A 176 0.72 -21.88 11.19
CA GLY A 176 0.31 -23.05 11.92
C GLY A 176 -0.20 -24.17 11.04
N THR A 177 -0.91 -25.09 11.65
CA THR A 177 -1.50 -26.23 10.97
C THR A 177 -2.93 -26.38 11.47
N PHE A 178 -3.88 -26.42 10.55
CA PHE A 178 -5.24 -26.80 10.87
C PHE A 178 -5.36 -28.30 10.88
N SER A 179 -5.72 -28.87 12.01
CA SER A 179 -5.98 -30.28 12.20
C SER A 179 -7.50 -30.54 12.33
N PHE A 180 -7.93 -31.73 11.93
CA PHE A 180 -9.33 -32.13 11.92
C PHE A 180 -9.52 -33.42 12.70
N GLU A 181 -10.52 -33.46 13.58
CA GLU A 181 -10.84 -34.63 14.40
C GLU A 181 -11.37 -35.82 13.59
N ASP A 182 -11.84 -35.60 12.37
CA ASP A 182 -12.40 -36.62 11.49
C ASP A 182 -11.37 -37.41 10.67
N GLY A 183 -10.07 -37.15 10.91
CA GLY A 183 -8.97 -37.84 10.24
C GLY A 183 -8.64 -37.34 8.84
N ARG A 184 -9.17 -36.20 8.43
CA ARG A 184 -8.71 -35.52 7.20
C ARG A 184 -7.25 -35.07 7.32
N PRO A 185 -6.56 -34.90 6.18
CA PRO A 185 -5.20 -34.35 6.20
C PRO A 185 -5.13 -32.95 6.80
N ASP A 186 -4.09 -32.68 7.53
CA ASP A 186 -3.80 -31.35 8.06
C ASP A 186 -3.53 -30.35 6.94
N ILE A 187 -3.93 -29.07 7.16
CA ILE A 187 -3.68 -27.97 6.24
C ILE A 187 -2.64 -27.02 6.86
N PRO A 188 -1.44 -26.88 6.28
CA PRO A 188 -0.52 -25.85 6.70
C PRO A 188 -1.05 -24.46 6.34
N VAL A 189 -0.96 -23.52 7.26
CA VAL A 189 -1.37 -22.12 7.08
C VAL A 189 -0.17 -21.23 7.23
N VAL A 190 0.08 -20.42 6.19
CA VAL A 190 0.98 -19.26 6.26
C VAL A 190 0.27 -18.12 5.56
N ARG A 191 -0.12 -17.11 6.32
CA ARG A 191 -0.76 -15.93 5.75
C ARG A 191 -0.17 -14.66 6.31
N ARG A 192 0.12 -13.74 5.43
CA ARG A 192 0.42 -12.34 5.76
C ARG A 192 -0.75 -11.45 5.36
N SER A 193 -1.10 -10.55 6.24
CA SER A 193 -2.08 -9.49 6.00
C SER A 193 -1.57 -8.20 6.65
N TYR A 194 -2.19 -7.09 6.29
CA TYR A 194 -1.73 -5.76 6.69
C TYR A 194 -2.85 -5.05 7.46
N PRO A 195 -2.86 -5.17 8.79
CA PRO A 195 -3.82 -4.46 9.62
C PRO A 195 -3.73 -2.96 9.42
N THR A 196 -4.86 -2.31 9.38
CA THR A 196 -4.94 -0.85 9.24
C THR A 196 -4.58 -0.17 10.56
N ILE A 197 -3.82 0.91 10.49
CA ILE A 197 -3.63 1.84 11.60
C ILE A 197 -4.90 2.68 11.73
N SER A 198 -5.42 2.79 12.94
CA SER A 198 -6.70 3.45 13.21
C SER A 198 -6.53 4.97 13.20
N HIS A 199 -7.08 5.63 12.18
CA HIS A 199 -7.05 7.09 12.10
C HIS A 199 -7.92 7.78 13.13
N SER A 200 -9.00 7.14 13.57
CA SER A 200 -9.90 7.69 14.58
C SER A 200 -9.25 7.86 15.95
N SER A 201 -8.19 7.10 16.22
CA SER A 201 -7.42 7.18 17.45
C SER A 201 -6.01 7.76 17.28
N LEU A 202 -5.64 8.13 16.05
CA LEU A 202 -4.31 8.67 15.76
C LEU A 202 -4.19 10.08 16.35
N THR A 203 -3.39 10.20 17.39
CA THR A 203 -3.14 11.47 18.11
C THR A 203 -1.67 11.85 18.12
N ASP A 204 -0.80 11.01 17.57
CA ASP A 204 0.64 11.26 17.54
C ASP A 204 0.97 12.42 16.60
N PRO A 205 1.62 13.50 17.08
CA PRO A 205 1.94 14.66 16.26
C PRO A 205 2.85 14.34 15.06
N ILE A 206 3.75 13.38 15.20
CA ILE A 206 4.68 12.98 14.14
C ILE A 206 3.92 12.31 13.00
N LEU A 207 3.01 11.41 13.32
CA LEU A 207 2.18 10.71 12.34
C LEU A 207 1.09 11.62 11.76
N LEU A 208 0.60 12.61 12.50
CA LEU A 208 -0.37 13.60 12.03
C LEU A 208 0.25 14.66 11.14
N ASP A 209 1.56 14.94 11.25
CA ASP A 209 2.25 15.98 10.46
C ASP A 209 2.13 15.72 8.95
N GLY A 210 2.03 14.47 8.55
CA GLY A 210 1.77 14.05 7.18
C GLY A 210 0.29 13.98 6.82
N ASN A 211 -0.57 13.80 7.78
CA ASN A 211 -1.97 13.45 7.60
C ASN A 211 -2.86 14.52 8.27
N MET A 212 -3.32 15.50 7.51
CA MET A 212 -4.40 16.34 8.02
C MET A 212 -5.59 15.44 8.34
N ALA A 213 -6.11 15.57 9.56
CA ALA A 213 -7.22 14.79 10.08
C ALA A 213 -8.35 14.68 9.04
N LEU A 214 -8.49 13.51 8.49
CA LEU A 214 -9.54 13.20 7.53
C LEU A 214 -10.58 12.39 8.27
N THR A 215 -11.73 13.02 8.41
CA THR A 215 -12.92 12.45 9.02
C THR A 215 -13.48 11.31 8.16
N ASP A 216 -13.98 10.28 8.84
CA ASP A 216 -14.63 9.10 8.28
C ASP A 216 -15.44 9.33 7.01
N VAL A 217 -15.15 8.62 5.95
CA VAL A 217 -16.05 8.39 4.83
C VAL A 217 -15.80 7.06 4.08
N ASP A 218 -16.80 6.61 3.42
CA ASP A 218 -17.14 5.32 2.85
C ASP A 218 -16.15 4.62 1.88
N LEU A 219 -16.15 3.33 1.97
CA LEU A 219 -15.19 2.32 1.52
C LEU A 219 -15.27 1.87 0.04
N ASP A 220 -16.18 2.42 -0.77
CA ASP A 220 -16.45 1.91 -2.14
C ASP A 220 -15.39 2.25 -3.21
N ILE A 221 -14.37 3.06 -2.86
CA ILE A 221 -13.27 3.39 -3.78
C ILE A 221 -12.10 2.40 -3.64
N MET A 222 -12.16 1.48 -2.68
CA MET A 222 -11.03 0.63 -2.30
C MET A 222 -10.56 -0.33 -3.42
N ASP A 223 -11.47 -0.84 -4.24
CA ASP A 223 -11.13 -1.79 -5.31
C ASP A 223 -10.25 -1.18 -6.41
N TYR A 224 -10.39 0.12 -6.68
CA TYR A 224 -9.60 0.79 -7.71
C TYR A 224 -8.19 1.14 -7.23
N MET A 225 -8.01 1.34 -5.93
CA MET A 225 -6.76 1.84 -5.35
C MET A 225 -5.73 0.75 -5.06
N ASP A 226 -6.12 -0.52 -5.01
CA ASP A 226 -5.20 -1.66 -4.92
C ASP A 226 -4.21 -1.74 -6.11
N TYR A 227 -4.52 -1.02 -7.20
CA TYR A 227 -3.67 -0.90 -8.38
C TYR A 227 -2.52 0.06 -8.26
N LEU A 228 -2.70 1.14 -7.49
CA LEU A 228 -1.76 2.25 -7.43
C LEU A 228 -0.65 2.03 -6.39
N GLY A 229 -0.59 0.85 -5.79
CA GLY A 229 0.38 0.52 -4.76
C GLY A 229 -0.23 0.45 -3.37
N ASP A 230 0.54 -0.03 -2.44
CA ASP A 230 0.12 -0.45 -1.13
C ASP A 230 -0.27 0.73 -0.23
N GLY A 231 -1.55 1.12 -0.22
CA GLY A 231 -2.08 2.17 0.67
C GLY A 231 -2.17 1.75 2.14
N ARG A 232 -1.31 0.87 2.56
CA ARG A 232 -1.15 0.36 3.91
C ARG A 232 -0.08 1.09 4.69
N PHE A 233 0.54 2.11 4.07
CA PHE A 233 1.61 2.87 4.69
C PHE A 233 1.10 4.17 5.27
N GLU A 234 1.39 4.40 6.55
CA GLU A 234 1.40 5.71 7.14
C GLU A 234 2.73 6.40 6.85
N THR A 235 2.70 7.67 6.52
CA THR A 235 3.92 8.40 6.15
C THR A 235 4.22 9.52 7.13
N PHE A 236 5.49 9.72 7.44
CA PHE A 236 5.96 10.82 8.29
C PHE A 236 7.38 11.25 7.90
N SER A 237 7.79 12.42 8.39
CA SER A 237 9.12 12.97 8.18
C SER A 237 9.82 13.23 9.51
N ASP A 238 11.11 13.51 9.47
CA ASP A 238 11.92 13.85 10.62
C ASP A 238 11.67 15.27 11.19
N GLN A 239 10.81 16.07 10.58
CA GLN A 239 10.67 17.51 10.89
C GLN A 239 10.45 17.80 12.37
N LEU A 240 9.74 16.94 13.08
CA LEU A 240 9.44 17.11 14.51
C LEU A 240 10.47 16.48 15.46
N PHE A 241 11.42 15.68 14.95
CA PHE A 241 12.43 15.01 15.76
C PHE A 241 13.82 14.97 15.12
N ARG A 242 14.09 15.89 14.22
CA ARG A 242 15.35 15.96 13.46
C ARG A 242 16.56 15.86 14.37
N ASP A 243 17.52 15.02 13.97
CA ASP A 243 18.76 14.70 14.69
C ASP A 243 18.56 14.09 16.09
N GLY A 244 17.36 13.68 16.44
CA GLY A 244 17.02 13.24 17.79
C GLY A 244 16.15 11.99 17.88
N PRO A 245 15.78 11.60 19.10
CA PRO A 245 14.88 10.48 19.32
C PRO A 245 13.43 10.87 19.02
N ALA A 246 12.66 9.86 18.59
CA ALA A 246 11.22 9.95 18.44
C ALA A 246 10.54 8.78 19.13
N ARG A 247 9.32 8.99 19.58
CA ARG A 247 8.41 7.96 20.05
C ARG A 247 7.11 8.07 19.27
N LEU A 248 6.84 7.09 18.42
CA LEU A 248 5.59 6.98 17.70
C LEU A 248 4.59 6.19 18.53
N VAL A 249 3.35 6.67 18.59
CA VAL A 249 2.25 5.98 19.27
C VAL A 249 1.06 5.91 18.30
N PHE A 250 0.59 4.70 18.02
CA PHE A 250 -0.54 4.48 17.14
C PHE A 250 -1.31 3.23 17.53
N ASP A 251 -2.55 3.17 17.08
CA ASP A 251 -3.48 2.12 17.43
C ASP A 251 -3.93 1.36 16.17
N SER A 252 -4.26 0.09 16.35
CA SER A 252 -4.91 -0.73 15.34
C SER A 252 -6.05 -1.52 15.99
N SER A 253 -7.18 -1.65 15.31
CA SER A 253 -8.35 -2.28 15.87
C SER A 253 -8.06 -3.72 16.35
N ARG A 254 -8.47 -4.04 17.58
CA ARG A 254 -8.29 -5.39 18.16
C ARG A 254 -8.88 -6.49 17.29
N GLN A 255 -9.92 -6.19 16.53
CA GLN A 255 -10.57 -7.16 15.65
C GLN A 255 -9.63 -7.82 14.64
N TYR A 256 -8.50 -7.21 14.29
CA TYR A 256 -7.51 -7.81 13.39
C TYR A 256 -6.65 -8.90 14.04
N TYR A 257 -6.63 -9.01 15.38
CA TYR A 257 -5.62 -9.76 16.12
C TYR A 257 -6.17 -10.97 16.90
N TYR A 258 -7.32 -11.47 16.57
CA TYR A 258 -7.81 -12.73 17.14
C TYR A 258 -7.88 -13.83 16.06
N PRO A 259 -7.82 -15.10 16.44
CA PRO A 259 -7.76 -16.20 15.47
C PRO A 259 -8.87 -16.25 14.43
N GLY A 260 -10.03 -15.69 14.72
CA GLY A 260 -11.16 -15.60 13.80
C GLY A 260 -11.14 -14.39 12.84
N ALA A 261 -10.16 -13.49 12.96
CA ALA A 261 -10.11 -12.27 12.14
C ALA A 261 -9.92 -12.52 10.63
N ASP A 262 -9.46 -13.71 10.25
CA ASP A 262 -9.25 -14.12 8.86
C ASP A 262 -10.25 -15.20 8.43
N SER A 263 -11.46 -15.22 9.02
CA SER A 263 -12.46 -16.26 8.80
C SER A 263 -12.78 -16.49 7.33
N ASP A 264 -12.92 -15.43 6.54
CA ASP A 264 -13.25 -15.54 5.11
C ASP A 264 -12.14 -16.21 4.32
N TYR A 265 -10.88 -15.86 4.62
CA TYR A 265 -9.73 -16.52 4.01
C TYR A 265 -9.63 -17.97 4.41
N LEU A 266 -9.81 -18.28 5.69
CA LEU A 266 -9.79 -19.64 6.19
C LEU A 266 -10.90 -20.48 5.58
N PHE A 267 -12.08 -19.89 5.44
CA PHE A 267 -13.23 -20.52 4.77
C PHE A 267 -12.90 -20.80 3.29
N ASP A 268 -12.35 -19.86 2.57
CA ASP A 268 -11.94 -20.02 1.17
C ASP A 268 -10.83 -21.09 1.01
N LEU A 269 -9.85 -21.10 1.92
CA LEU A 269 -8.79 -22.12 1.96
C LEU A 269 -9.38 -23.53 2.18
N LEU A 270 -10.32 -23.66 3.10
CA LEU A 270 -11.02 -24.93 3.37
C LEU A 270 -11.83 -25.40 2.16
N ILE A 271 -12.57 -24.50 1.51
CA ILE A 271 -13.31 -24.79 0.29
C ILE A 271 -12.37 -25.27 -0.84
N ARG A 272 -11.25 -24.58 -1.06
CA ARG A 272 -10.28 -24.96 -2.10
C ARG A 272 -9.60 -26.29 -1.82
N SER A 273 -9.32 -26.59 -0.56
CA SER A 273 -8.61 -27.80 -0.16
C SER A 273 -9.49 -29.06 -0.13
N TYR A 274 -10.77 -28.91 0.25
CA TYR A 274 -11.67 -30.06 0.44
C TYR A 274 -12.90 -30.03 -0.46
N GLY A 275 -13.16 -28.94 -1.13
CA GLY A 275 -14.43 -28.70 -1.82
C GLY A 275 -15.58 -28.46 -0.82
N VAL A 276 -16.69 -27.96 -1.32
CA VAL A 276 -17.96 -27.92 -0.56
C VAL A 276 -18.56 -29.32 -0.68
N GLY A 277 -18.74 -30.01 0.45
CA GLY A 277 -19.42 -31.29 0.48
C GLY A 277 -20.86 -31.16 -0.10
N SER A 278 -21.45 -32.26 -0.54
CA SER A 278 -22.82 -32.29 -1.08
C SER A 278 -23.88 -31.76 -0.09
N ASP A 279 -23.52 -31.64 1.17
CA ASP A 279 -24.32 -31.08 2.28
C ASP A 279 -24.01 -29.61 2.58
N GLY A 280 -23.05 -29.01 1.86
CA GLY A 280 -22.62 -27.63 2.10
C GLY A 280 -21.82 -27.43 3.38
N PHE A 281 -21.45 -28.51 4.09
CA PHE A 281 -20.70 -28.40 5.34
C PHE A 281 -19.19 -28.38 5.11
N VAL A 282 -18.54 -27.35 5.63
CA VAL A 282 -17.09 -27.25 5.75
C VAL A 282 -16.73 -27.38 7.23
N PRO A 283 -15.97 -28.43 7.64
CA PRO A 283 -15.61 -28.58 9.03
C PRO A 283 -14.67 -27.48 9.48
N TRP A 284 -14.89 -26.97 10.68
CA TRP A 284 -13.96 -26.03 11.31
C TRP A 284 -12.76 -26.79 11.88
N PRO A 285 -11.55 -26.29 11.66
CA PRO A 285 -10.37 -26.87 12.26
C PRO A 285 -10.32 -26.59 13.76
N THR A 286 -9.65 -27.47 14.48
CA THR A 286 -9.20 -27.19 15.85
C THR A 286 -8.02 -26.22 15.80
N SER A 287 -8.00 -25.20 16.66
CA SER A 287 -7.09 -24.05 16.54
C SER A 287 -5.83 -24.14 17.42
N ASP A 288 -5.52 -25.30 17.98
CA ASP A 288 -4.52 -25.40 19.06
C ASP A 288 -3.06 -25.19 18.63
N GLU A 289 -2.79 -25.11 17.32
CA GLU A 289 -1.44 -24.94 16.78
C GLU A 289 -1.27 -23.66 15.92
N ILE A 290 -2.20 -22.73 16.01
CA ILE A 290 -2.10 -21.50 15.23
C ILE A 290 -1.43 -20.41 16.04
N SER A 291 -0.32 -19.91 15.55
CA SER A 291 0.37 -18.75 16.11
C SER A 291 0.10 -17.50 15.28
N LEU A 292 -0.09 -16.40 15.98
CA LEU A 292 -0.26 -15.08 15.40
C LEU A 292 0.85 -14.17 15.90
N SER A 293 1.56 -13.56 14.98
CA SER A 293 2.56 -12.55 15.28
C SER A 293 2.31 -11.29 14.49
N VAL A 294 2.74 -10.17 15.02
CA VAL A 294 2.68 -8.87 14.35
C VAL A 294 4.08 -8.35 14.19
N GLU A 295 4.37 -7.80 13.03
CA GLU A 295 5.62 -7.13 12.73
C GLU A 295 5.32 -5.66 12.47
N VAL A 296 5.98 -4.79 13.20
CA VAL A 296 6.01 -3.36 12.92
C VAL A 296 7.16 -3.11 11.96
N GLN A 297 6.87 -2.53 10.81
CA GLN A 297 7.85 -2.18 9.80
C GLN A 297 7.95 -0.67 9.67
N VAL A 298 9.13 -0.13 9.92
CA VAL A 298 9.47 1.27 9.63
C VAL A 298 10.42 1.26 8.44
N HIS A 299 10.03 1.94 7.38
CA HIS A 299 10.80 2.01 6.14
C HIS A 299 11.42 3.38 6.00
N GLY A 300 12.71 3.45 5.73
CA GLY A 300 13.31 4.61 5.11
C GLY A 300 12.88 4.66 3.64
N CYS A 301 12.48 5.80 3.16
CA CYS A 301 12.05 5.98 1.78
C CYS A 301 12.61 7.28 1.19
N SER A 302 12.55 7.44 -0.13
CA SER A 302 12.89 8.70 -0.77
C SER A 302 11.80 9.75 -0.50
N LYS A 303 12.13 11.01 -0.72
CA LYS A 303 11.14 12.09 -0.70
C LYS A 303 10.01 11.85 -1.69
N ASP A 304 10.34 11.32 -2.86
CA ASP A 304 9.36 11.07 -3.92
C ASP A 304 8.40 9.94 -3.51
N ALA A 305 8.89 8.86 -2.88
CA ALA A 305 8.04 7.81 -2.30
C ALA A 305 7.15 8.35 -1.19
N TYR A 306 7.68 9.17 -0.29
CA TYR A 306 6.88 9.84 0.74
C TYR A 306 5.75 10.67 0.13
N LEU A 307 6.02 11.48 -0.88
CA LEU A 307 5.02 12.31 -1.55
C LEU A 307 3.99 11.46 -2.32
N TYR A 308 4.45 10.39 -2.97
CA TYR A 308 3.58 9.44 -3.67
C TYR A 308 2.61 8.75 -2.70
N LEU A 309 3.10 8.16 -1.63
CA LEU A 309 2.29 7.48 -0.62
C LEU A 309 1.31 8.45 0.06
N ARG A 310 1.75 9.66 0.35
CA ARG A 310 0.91 10.72 0.90
C ARG A 310 -0.21 11.14 -0.04
N ALA A 311 0.08 11.27 -1.34
CA ALA A 311 -0.93 11.57 -2.35
C ALA A 311 -1.97 10.44 -2.45
N LEU A 312 -1.52 9.18 -2.43
CA LEU A 312 -2.42 8.02 -2.38
C LEU A 312 -3.29 8.03 -1.13
N HIS A 313 -2.72 8.29 0.03
CA HIS A 313 -3.46 8.40 1.28
C HIS A 313 -4.53 9.50 1.19
N THR A 314 -4.21 10.65 0.64
CA THR A 314 -5.15 11.77 0.46
C THR A 314 -6.32 11.39 -0.48
N VAL A 315 -6.06 10.68 -1.56
CA VAL A 315 -7.10 10.23 -2.50
C VAL A 315 -7.99 9.15 -1.89
N ARG A 316 -7.41 8.25 -1.08
CA ARG A 316 -8.14 7.20 -0.37
C ARG A 316 -8.94 7.71 0.81
N SER A 317 -8.39 8.71 1.49
CA SER A 317 -9.12 9.32 2.58
C SER A 317 -10.30 10.12 2.01
N ASN A 318 -11.37 9.93 2.55
CA ASN A 318 -12.75 10.22 2.31
C ASN A 318 -13.17 11.68 2.12
N GLY A 319 -12.26 12.60 2.28
CA GLY A 319 -12.49 13.99 1.94
C GLY A 319 -12.33 14.30 0.44
N TYR A 320 -11.80 13.37 -0.36
CA TYR A 320 -11.60 13.62 -1.77
C TYR A 320 -12.90 13.45 -2.55
N ASN A 321 -13.55 14.59 -2.81
CA ASN A 321 -14.65 14.66 -3.74
C ASN A 321 -14.13 15.33 -5.02
N PRO A 322 -14.00 14.62 -6.14
CA PRO A 322 -13.42 15.17 -7.37
C PRO A 322 -14.17 16.37 -7.94
N VAL A 323 -15.39 16.62 -7.45
CA VAL A 323 -16.22 17.77 -7.88
C VAL A 323 -16.03 18.98 -6.95
N LEU A 324 -15.67 18.76 -5.68
CA LEU A 324 -15.63 19.81 -4.64
C LEU A 324 -14.23 20.09 -4.09
N THR A 325 -13.27 19.21 -4.31
CA THR A 325 -11.89 19.36 -3.84
C THR A 325 -10.94 19.61 -5.00
N GLU A 326 -9.83 20.28 -4.72
CA GLU A 326 -8.77 20.42 -5.71
C GLU A 326 -8.26 19.03 -6.15
N PRO A 327 -8.01 18.82 -7.46
CA PRO A 327 -7.47 17.55 -7.95
C PRO A 327 -6.14 17.22 -7.29
N VAL A 328 -6.06 16.05 -6.66
CA VAL A 328 -4.79 15.53 -6.15
C VAL A 328 -4.02 14.91 -7.31
N THR A 329 -2.84 15.45 -7.58
CA THR A 329 -1.93 14.85 -8.55
C THR A 329 -1.11 13.77 -7.86
N ILE A 330 -1.31 12.51 -8.26
CA ILE A 330 -0.46 11.40 -7.80
C ILE A 330 0.85 11.48 -8.60
N PRO A 331 2.00 11.71 -7.95
CA PRO A 331 3.26 11.76 -8.66
C PRO A 331 3.63 10.40 -9.26
N GLY A 332 4.20 10.40 -10.45
CA GLY A 332 4.78 9.22 -11.10
C GLY A 332 6.23 9.46 -11.40
N ASN A 333 7.04 8.41 -11.47
CA ASN A 333 8.47 8.52 -11.79
C ASN A 333 8.91 7.65 -12.99
N ILE A 334 7.99 7.02 -13.71
CA ILE A 334 8.31 6.12 -14.81
C ILE A 334 8.59 6.91 -16.11
N ILE A 335 9.78 6.79 -16.63
CA ILE A 335 10.22 7.41 -17.89
C ILE A 335 9.69 6.57 -19.05
N GLY A 336 8.99 7.21 -20.00
CA GLY A 336 8.37 6.53 -21.14
C GLY A 336 7.09 5.75 -20.79
N GLY A 337 6.64 5.78 -19.56
CA GLY A 337 5.45 5.11 -19.05
C GLY A 337 4.70 5.96 -18.02
N ILE A 338 3.91 5.29 -17.19
CA ILE A 338 3.24 5.85 -16.02
C ILE A 338 3.43 4.92 -14.82
N GLY A 339 3.08 5.41 -13.63
CA GLY A 339 3.19 4.65 -12.39
C GLY A 339 4.36 5.10 -11.52
N PHE A 340 4.69 4.30 -10.52
CA PHE A 340 5.69 4.64 -9.53
C PHE A 340 6.44 3.40 -9.05
N VAL A 341 7.76 3.50 -9.01
CA VAL A 341 8.65 2.48 -8.44
C VAL A 341 9.68 3.17 -7.57
N ASP A 342 9.91 2.67 -6.38
CA ASP A 342 10.99 3.15 -5.51
C ASP A 342 11.57 2.01 -4.66
N VAL A 343 12.64 2.31 -3.92
CA VAL A 343 13.30 1.37 -3.01
C VAL A 343 13.04 1.78 -1.58
N LEU A 344 12.59 0.83 -0.77
CA LEU A 344 12.42 0.97 0.66
C LEU A 344 13.53 0.21 1.40
N ASN A 345 14.01 0.78 2.51
CA ASN A 345 14.93 0.10 3.41
C ASN A 345 14.27 -0.07 4.78
N THR A 346 14.05 -1.32 5.19
CA THR A 346 13.11 -1.67 6.25
C THR A 346 13.81 -2.06 7.55
N SER A 347 13.41 -1.43 8.66
CA SER A 347 13.58 -1.96 10.00
C SER A 347 12.28 -2.64 10.42
N ALA A 348 12.36 -3.94 10.67
CA ALA A 348 11.23 -4.77 11.05
C ALA A 348 11.44 -5.33 12.45
N VAL A 349 10.42 -5.20 13.31
CA VAL A 349 10.42 -5.75 14.67
C VAL A 349 9.19 -6.63 14.85
N ARG A 350 9.41 -7.91 15.03
CA ARG A 350 8.35 -8.88 15.33
C ARG A 350 8.00 -8.83 16.80
N ILE A 351 6.73 -8.77 17.10
CA ILE A 351 6.19 -8.64 18.45
C ILE A 351 5.23 -9.80 18.70
N GLY A 352 5.37 -10.42 19.87
CA GLY A 352 4.31 -11.29 20.40
C GLY A 352 3.13 -10.43 20.85
N LEU A 353 1.92 -10.94 20.64
CA LEU A 353 0.74 -10.25 21.19
C LEU A 353 0.75 -10.35 22.72
N PRO A 354 0.32 -9.29 23.43
CA PRO A 354 0.17 -9.37 24.88
C PRO A 354 -0.88 -10.43 25.24
N GLU A 355 -0.64 -11.15 26.34
CA GLU A 355 -1.65 -12.04 26.92
C GLU A 355 -2.88 -11.23 27.34
N ASN A 356 -4.08 -11.79 27.10
CA ASN A 356 -5.37 -11.14 27.44
C ASN A 356 -5.59 -11.08 28.95
#